data_e6fb18a50146937be001e8541b17d7a1
#
_entry.id   e6fb18a50146937be001e8541b17d7a1
#
_cell.length_a   1.000
_cell.length_b   1.000
_cell.length_c   1.000
_cell.angle_alpha   90.00
_cell.angle_beta   90.00
_cell.angle_gamma   90.00
#
_symmetry.space_group_name_H-M   'P 1'
#
loop_
_entity.id
_entity.type
_entity.pdbx_description
1 polymer ?
#
loop_
_entity_poly.entity_id
_entity_poly.type
_entity_poly.pdbx_seq_one_letter_code
_entity_poly.pdbx_strand_id
1 'polypeptide(L)'
;MFGTAPSLAAFFAWTLSLLILMEILRTRLVMTGQVPANGFSPGNDGLSPFLQRLARAHLNCVESLPVFGGLMLLAIATHRTAVTDPLAAVLVAARIAQSTIHLVSTSAPAVTLRFAAFAVQLAIAAWWAWSLLRALV
;
A
#
# COMPACT_ATOMS: atom_id res chain seq x y z
N MET A 1 -6.81 19.56 7.41
CA MET A 1 -5.67 18.96 6.70
C MET A 1 -5.31 17.62 7.40
N PHE A 2 -5.21 16.55 6.66
CA PHE A 2 -4.86 15.25 7.25
C PHE A 2 -3.37 15.22 7.55
N GLY A 3 -2.99 15.31 8.83
CA GLY A 3 -1.59 15.19 9.27
C GLY A 3 -1.06 13.76 9.20
N THR A 4 0.16 13.56 9.68
CA THR A 4 0.90 12.29 9.60
C THR A 4 0.18 11.12 10.26
N ALA A 5 -0.35 11.28 11.48
CA ALA A 5 -0.99 10.20 12.21
C ALA A 5 -2.26 9.67 11.52
N PRO A 6 -3.24 10.50 11.12
CA PRO A 6 -4.40 10.02 10.39
C PRO A 6 -4.04 9.45 9.00
N SER A 7 -3.02 9.99 8.33
CA SER A 7 -2.52 9.43 7.06
C SER A 7 -1.91 8.05 7.25
N LEU A 8 -1.14 7.83 8.31
CA LEU A 8 -0.60 6.52 8.66
C LEU A 8 -1.73 5.52 8.97
N ALA A 9 -2.73 5.94 9.74
CA ALA A 9 -3.90 5.11 10.02
C ALA A 9 -4.67 4.75 8.74
N ALA A 10 -4.82 5.69 7.81
CA ALA A 10 -5.44 5.45 6.50
C ALA A 10 -4.62 4.45 5.65
N PHE A 11 -3.30 4.49 5.71
CA PHE A 11 -2.44 3.52 5.02
C PHE A 11 -2.65 2.11 5.58
N PHE A 12 -2.67 1.94 6.90
CA PHE A 12 -2.98 0.65 7.53
C PHE A 12 -4.38 0.17 7.15
N ALA A 13 -5.39 1.05 7.24
CA ALA A 13 -6.77 0.70 6.90
C ALA A 13 -6.90 0.26 5.43
N TRP A 14 -6.23 0.94 4.50
CA TRP A 14 -6.20 0.54 3.10
C TRP A 14 -5.55 -0.83 2.89
N THR A 15 -4.37 -1.05 3.48
CA THR A 15 -3.69 -2.35 3.40
C THR A 15 -4.55 -3.47 3.97
N LEU A 16 -5.19 -3.24 5.12
CA LEU A 16 -6.10 -4.17 5.74
C LEU A 16 -7.34 -4.45 4.88
N SER A 17 -7.90 -3.43 4.22
CA SER A 17 -9.07 -3.61 3.36
C SER A 17 -8.79 -4.52 2.16
N LEU A 18 -7.60 -4.42 1.57
CA LEU A 18 -7.17 -5.32 0.50
C LEU A 18 -7.03 -6.76 1.00
N LEU A 19 -6.50 -6.95 2.20
CA LEU A 19 -6.41 -8.28 2.84
C LEU A 19 -7.78 -8.86 3.12
N ILE A 20 -8.68 -8.09 3.74
CA ILE A 20 -10.05 -8.52 4.05
C ILE A 20 -10.77 -8.94 2.76
N LEU A 21 -10.69 -8.12 1.72
CA LEU A 21 -11.30 -8.45 0.43
C LEU A 21 -10.74 -9.76 -0.12
N MET A 22 -9.44 -9.97 -0.07
CA MET A 22 -8.80 -11.20 -0.52
C MET A 22 -9.30 -12.42 0.26
N GLU A 23 -9.40 -12.32 1.58
CA GLU A 23 -9.83 -13.44 2.42
C GLU A 23 -11.34 -13.74 2.26
N ILE A 24 -12.17 -12.73 2.06
CA ILE A 24 -13.60 -12.93 1.72
C ILE A 24 -13.72 -13.72 0.41
N LEU A 25 -12.96 -13.34 -0.63
CA LEU A 25 -13.03 -14.03 -1.92
C LEU A 25 -12.45 -15.44 -1.87
N ARG A 26 -11.35 -15.67 -1.13
CA ARG A 26 -10.80 -17.00 -0.88
C ARG A 26 -11.79 -17.89 -0.12
N THR A 27 -12.38 -17.36 0.96
CA THR A 27 -13.40 -18.09 1.74
C THR A 27 -14.58 -18.50 0.86
N ARG A 28 -15.05 -17.60 -0.02
CA ARG A 28 -16.12 -17.92 -0.97
C ARG A 28 -15.73 -19.08 -1.89
N LEU A 29 -14.50 -19.14 -2.41
CA LEU A 29 -14.03 -20.22 -3.27
C LEU A 29 -13.99 -21.57 -2.53
N VAL A 30 -13.61 -21.57 -1.26
CA VAL A 30 -13.64 -22.78 -0.42
C VAL A 30 -15.08 -23.22 -0.16
N MET A 31 -15.95 -22.30 0.26
CA MET A 31 -17.35 -22.60 0.57
C MET A 31 -18.14 -23.12 -0.64
N THR A 32 -17.77 -22.71 -1.84
CA THR A 32 -18.38 -23.20 -3.11
C THR A 32 -17.70 -24.44 -3.66
N GLY A 33 -16.69 -25.00 -2.97
CA GLY A 33 -15.98 -26.22 -3.40
C GLY A 33 -15.08 -26.03 -4.62
N GLN A 34 -14.79 -24.80 -5.03
CA GLN A 34 -13.94 -24.51 -6.20
C GLN A 34 -12.45 -24.67 -5.92
N VAL A 35 -12.03 -24.42 -4.70
CA VAL A 35 -10.64 -24.52 -4.25
C VAL A 35 -10.61 -25.17 -2.86
N PRO A 36 -9.76 -26.18 -2.61
CA PRO A 36 -9.59 -26.70 -1.25
C PRO A 36 -8.94 -25.67 -0.33
N ALA A 37 -9.20 -25.73 0.98
CA ALA A 37 -8.70 -24.76 1.95
C ALA A 37 -7.16 -24.61 1.95
N ASN A 38 -6.43 -25.64 1.58
CA ASN A 38 -4.97 -25.65 1.45
C ASN A 38 -4.47 -25.41 0.00
N GLY A 39 -5.35 -25.00 -0.91
CA GLY A 39 -5.04 -24.84 -2.34
C GLY A 39 -4.64 -23.42 -2.76
N PHE A 40 -4.31 -22.53 -1.80
CA PHE A 40 -3.92 -21.17 -2.11
C PHE A 40 -2.41 -20.96 -2.02
N SER A 41 -1.84 -20.34 -3.06
CA SER A 41 -0.50 -19.75 -2.99
C SER A 41 -0.57 -18.31 -2.50
N PRO A 42 0.56 -17.73 -2.02
CA PRO A 42 0.60 -16.31 -1.64
C PRO A 42 0.19 -15.35 -2.77
N GLY A 43 0.52 -15.69 -4.01
CA GLY A 43 0.20 -14.90 -5.21
C GLY A 43 -1.15 -15.21 -5.84
N ASN A 44 -1.91 -16.18 -5.28
CA ASN A 44 -3.15 -16.70 -5.88
C ASN A 44 -2.93 -17.31 -7.29
N ASP A 45 -1.79 -17.98 -7.50
CA ASP A 45 -1.46 -18.60 -8.78
C ASP A 45 -2.52 -19.60 -9.20
N GLY A 46 -2.89 -19.59 -10.48
CA GLY A 46 -3.95 -20.44 -11.01
C GLY A 46 -5.38 -19.97 -10.73
N LEU A 47 -5.59 -18.91 -9.94
CA LEU A 47 -6.89 -18.31 -9.71
C LEU A 47 -7.18 -17.20 -10.73
N SER A 48 -8.33 -16.54 -10.59
CA SER A 48 -8.74 -15.48 -11.50
C SER A 48 -7.69 -14.35 -11.60
N PRO A 49 -7.57 -13.68 -12.76
CA PRO A 49 -6.65 -12.55 -12.91
C PRO A 49 -6.88 -11.44 -11.88
N PHE A 50 -8.11 -11.22 -11.45
CA PHE A 50 -8.42 -10.24 -10.40
C PHE A 50 -7.83 -10.65 -9.04
N LEU A 51 -7.96 -11.92 -8.64
CA LEU A 51 -7.40 -12.42 -7.38
C LEU A 51 -5.87 -12.37 -7.36
N GLN A 52 -5.23 -12.62 -8.51
CA GLN A 52 -3.78 -12.47 -8.65
C GLN A 52 -3.35 -11.00 -8.52
N ARG A 53 -4.08 -10.07 -9.16
CA ARG A 53 -3.82 -8.64 -9.03
C ARG A 53 -4.07 -8.14 -7.60
N LEU A 54 -5.10 -8.64 -6.93
CA LEU A 54 -5.40 -8.30 -5.54
C LEU A 54 -4.28 -8.73 -4.59
N ALA A 55 -3.78 -9.97 -4.74
CA ALA A 55 -2.64 -10.45 -3.96
C ALA A 55 -1.40 -9.57 -4.20
N ARG A 56 -1.12 -9.21 -5.44
CA ARG A 56 0.01 -8.33 -5.79
C ARG A 56 -0.17 -6.92 -5.23
N ALA A 57 -1.36 -6.34 -5.31
CA ALA A 57 -1.65 -5.02 -4.77
C ALA A 57 -1.48 -4.98 -3.24
N HIS A 58 -1.98 -6.01 -2.55
CA HIS A 58 -1.79 -6.16 -1.12
C HIS A 58 -0.31 -6.30 -0.76
N LEU A 59 0.42 -7.18 -1.44
CA LEU A 59 1.85 -7.40 -1.20
C LEU A 59 2.67 -6.11 -1.39
N ASN A 60 2.41 -5.34 -2.45
CA ASN A 60 3.05 -4.06 -2.68
C ASN A 60 2.81 -3.05 -1.54
N CYS A 61 1.65 -3.08 -0.90
CA CYS A 61 1.38 -2.26 0.28
C CYS A 61 2.18 -2.75 1.48
N VAL A 62 2.19 -4.06 1.74
CA VAL A 62 2.94 -4.66 2.86
C VAL A 62 4.45 -4.41 2.72
N GLU A 63 5.03 -4.58 1.54
CA GLU A 63 6.46 -4.37 1.27
C GLU A 63 6.89 -2.90 1.48
N SER A 64 6.02 -1.96 1.18
CA SER A 64 6.33 -0.53 1.31
C SER A 64 5.99 0.07 2.68
N LEU A 65 5.14 -0.60 3.45
CA LEU A 65 4.68 -0.12 4.76
C LEU A 65 5.82 0.11 5.76
N PRO A 66 6.82 -0.77 5.90
CA PRO A 66 7.96 -0.53 6.78
C PRO A 66 8.73 0.75 6.47
N VAL A 67 8.88 1.09 5.19
CA VAL A 67 9.60 2.29 4.77
C VAL A 67 8.73 3.53 4.94
N PHE A 68 7.58 3.59 4.29
CA PHE A 68 6.72 4.78 4.30
C PHE A 68 6.05 4.98 5.64
N GLY A 69 5.44 3.93 6.18
CA GLY A 69 4.82 3.95 7.51
C GLY A 69 5.84 4.12 8.63
N GLY A 70 7.02 3.52 8.49
CA GLY A 70 8.12 3.66 9.43
C GLY A 70 8.63 5.09 9.52
N LEU A 71 8.77 5.81 8.39
CA LEU A 71 9.15 7.23 8.38
C LEU A 71 8.09 8.11 9.05
N MET A 72 6.81 7.83 8.78
CA MET A 72 5.70 8.53 9.46
C MET A 72 5.72 8.25 10.97
N LEU A 73 5.91 7.00 11.37
CA LEU A 73 5.96 6.61 12.78
C LEU A 73 7.17 7.23 13.48
N LEU A 74 8.33 7.27 12.82
CA LEU A 74 9.53 7.93 13.33
C LEU A 74 9.27 9.44 13.56
N ALA A 75 8.62 10.12 12.61
CA ALA A 75 8.27 11.53 12.76
C ALA A 75 7.31 11.76 13.94
N ILE A 76 6.34 10.88 14.16
CA ILE A 76 5.42 10.93 15.31
C ILE A 76 6.19 10.71 16.61
N ALA A 77 6.99 9.64 16.69
CA ALA A 77 7.72 9.26 17.89
C ALA A 77 8.77 10.29 18.32
N THR A 78 9.33 11.02 17.38
CA THR A 78 10.35 12.06 17.62
C THR A 78 9.80 13.48 17.69
N HIS A 79 8.47 13.65 17.65
CA HIS A 79 7.78 14.96 17.60
C HIS A 79 8.22 15.84 16.43
N ARG A 80 8.49 15.23 15.27
CA ARG A 80 8.93 15.90 14.03
C ARG A 80 7.89 15.81 12.90
N THR A 81 6.61 15.73 13.25
CA THR A 81 5.52 15.59 12.25
C THR A 81 5.45 16.77 11.27
N ALA A 82 5.94 17.94 11.64
CA ALA A 82 6.06 19.09 10.73
C ALA A 82 6.83 18.76 9.43
N VAL A 83 7.72 17.75 9.46
CA VAL A 83 8.45 17.26 8.28
C VAL A 83 7.54 16.46 7.35
N THR A 84 6.64 15.66 7.91
CA THR A 84 5.83 14.68 7.16
C THR A 84 4.40 15.16 6.89
N ASP A 85 3.82 15.98 7.76
CA ASP A 85 2.44 16.47 7.65
C ASP A 85 2.06 17.05 6.28
N PRO A 86 2.91 17.87 5.61
CA PRO A 86 2.51 18.48 4.35
C PRO A 86 2.25 17.49 3.20
N LEU A 87 2.93 16.34 3.22
CA LEU A 87 2.90 15.36 2.14
C LEU A 87 2.34 13.99 2.55
N ALA A 88 1.97 13.79 3.81
CA ALA A 88 1.49 12.51 4.31
C ALA A 88 0.24 12.02 3.57
N ALA A 89 -0.76 12.91 3.41
CA ALA A 89 -1.97 12.59 2.68
C ALA A 89 -1.71 12.34 1.19
N VAL A 90 -0.77 13.07 0.58
CA VAL A 90 -0.39 12.90 -0.83
C VAL A 90 0.24 11.53 -1.05
N LEU A 91 1.15 11.10 -0.17
CA LEU A 91 1.78 9.78 -0.26
C LEU A 91 0.72 8.66 -0.17
N VAL A 92 -0.20 8.76 0.78
CA VAL A 92 -1.25 7.74 0.95
C VAL A 92 -2.23 7.74 -0.22
N ALA A 93 -2.63 8.92 -0.71
CA ALA A 93 -3.49 9.02 -1.90
C ALA A 93 -2.81 8.40 -3.14
N ALA A 94 -1.51 8.66 -3.35
CA ALA A 94 -0.74 8.04 -4.43
C ALA A 94 -0.66 6.51 -4.27
N ARG A 95 -0.57 5.99 -3.04
CA ARG A 95 -0.60 4.54 -2.75
C ARG A 95 -1.96 3.93 -3.08
N ILE A 96 -3.04 4.55 -2.67
CA ILE A 96 -4.40 4.10 -2.96
C ILE A 96 -4.63 4.11 -4.48
N ALA A 97 -4.26 5.19 -5.17
CA ALA A 97 -4.36 5.29 -6.62
C ALA A 97 -3.56 4.19 -7.32
N GLN A 98 -2.31 3.97 -6.95
CA GLN A 98 -1.45 2.91 -7.51
C GLN A 98 -2.08 1.53 -7.34
N SER A 99 -2.59 1.20 -6.16
CA SER A 99 -3.24 -0.09 -5.87
C SER A 99 -4.52 -0.25 -6.67
N THR A 100 -5.35 0.78 -6.73
CA THR A 100 -6.63 0.76 -7.46
C THR A 100 -6.40 0.58 -8.97
N ILE A 101 -5.45 1.31 -9.56
CA ILE A 101 -5.08 1.14 -10.97
C ILE A 101 -4.64 -0.30 -11.24
N HIS A 102 -3.86 -0.89 -10.32
CA HIS A 102 -3.40 -2.27 -10.46
C HIS A 102 -4.55 -3.28 -10.42
N LEU A 103 -5.56 -3.06 -9.59
CA LEU A 103 -6.74 -3.92 -9.52
C LEU A 103 -7.56 -3.87 -10.81
N VAL A 104 -7.65 -2.69 -11.43
CA VAL A 104 -8.50 -2.46 -12.62
C VAL A 104 -7.81 -2.93 -13.89
N SER A 105 -6.53 -2.66 -14.09
CA SER A 105 -5.88 -2.90 -15.36
C SER A 105 -4.38 -3.20 -15.25
N THR A 106 -3.89 -4.03 -16.20
CA THR A 106 -2.46 -4.32 -16.41
C THR A 106 -1.98 -3.83 -17.78
N SER A 107 -2.76 -2.99 -18.47
CA SER A 107 -2.35 -2.38 -19.75
C SER A 107 -1.09 -1.52 -19.61
N ALA A 108 -0.39 -1.28 -20.71
CA ALA A 108 0.83 -0.47 -20.69
C ALA A 108 0.62 0.95 -20.11
N PRO A 109 -0.46 1.68 -20.44
CA PRO A 109 -0.78 2.95 -19.76
C PRO A 109 -0.99 2.80 -18.26
N ALA A 110 -1.70 1.76 -17.81
CA ALA A 110 -1.93 1.49 -16.40
C ALA A 110 -0.62 1.23 -15.65
N VAL A 111 0.30 0.47 -16.24
CA VAL A 111 1.64 0.22 -15.69
C VAL A 111 2.42 1.52 -15.55
N THR A 112 2.38 2.39 -16.56
CA THR A 112 3.05 3.70 -16.53
C THR A 112 2.47 4.60 -15.43
N LEU A 113 1.15 4.67 -15.29
CA LEU A 113 0.48 5.45 -14.23
C LEU A 113 0.83 4.92 -12.83
N ARG A 114 0.87 3.61 -12.65
CA ARG A 114 1.30 2.99 -11.40
C ARG A 114 2.75 3.32 -11.05
N PHE A 115 3.63 3.29 -12.03
CA PHE A 115 5.02 3.69 -11.86
C PHE A 115 5.14 5.16 -11.47
N ALA A 116 4.39 6.06 -12.14
CA ALA A 116 4.37 7.48 -11.80
C ALA A 116 3.89 7.72 -10.36
N ALA A 117 2.80 7.05 -9.94
CA ALA A 117 2.31 7.13 -8.57
C ALA A 117 3.34 6.61 -7.56
N PHE A 118 4.07 5.54 -7.91
CA PHE A 118 5.13 5.01 -7.06
C PHE A 118 6.35 5.96 -6.99
N ALA A 119 6.74 6.55 -8.11
CA ALA A 119 7.84 7.52 -8.16
C ALA A 119 7.59 8.74 -7.26
N VAL A 120 6.34 9.24 -7.22
CA VAL A 120 5.93 10.31 -6.29
C VAL A 120 6.15 9.88 -4.84
N GLN A 121 5.74 8.68 -4.48
CA GLN A 121 5.91 8.15 -3.11
C GLN A 121 7.40 8.00 -2.74
N LEU A 122 8.22 7.53 -3.68
CA LEU A 122 9.67 7.40 -3.46
C LEU A 122 10.33 8.77 -3.26
N ALA A 123 9.96 9.77 -4.04
CA ALA A 123 10.48 11.13 -3.91
C ALA A 123 10.11 11.74 -2.55
N ILE A 124 8.86 11.56 -2.11
CA ILE A 124 8.39 12.00 -0.79
C ILE A 124 9.16 11.29 0.32
N ALA A 125 9.29 9.97 0.25
CA ALA A 125 9.97 9.17 1.27
C ALA A 125 11.47 9.52 1.35
N ALA A 126 12.14 9.72 0.22
CA ALA A 126 13.55 10.15 0.18
C ALA A 126 13.73 11.53 0.83
N TRP A 127 12.83 12.47 0.53
CA TRP A 127 12.81 13.77 1.18
C TRP A 127 12.61 13.66 2.70
N TRP A 128 11.66 12.86 3.14
CA TRP A 128 11.43 12.64 4.58
C TRP A 128 12.63 12.01 5.27
N ALA A 129 13.18 10.94 4.68
CA ALA A 129 14.34 10.24 5.24
C ALA A 129 15.52 11.22 5.43
N TRP A 130 15.81 12.01 4.41
CA TRP A 130 16.86 13.04 4.48
C TRP A 130 16.58 14.11 5.54
N SER A 131 15.35 14.65 5.55
CA SER A 131 14.97 15.72 6.47
C SER A 131 14.94 15.27 7.92
N LEU A 132 14.41 14.06 8.19
CA LEU A 132 14.42 13.46 9.53
C LEU A 132 15.84 13.14 9.99
N LEU A 133 16.68 12.57 9.12
CA LEU A 133 18.07 12.29 9.46
C LEU A 133 18.78 13.58 9.89
N ARG A 134 18.65 14.66 9.14
CA ARG A 134 19.23 15.96 9.48
C ARG A 134 18.67 16.59 10.76
N ALA A 135 17.41 16.33 11.07
CA ALA A 135 16.76 16.88 12.26
C ALA A 135 17.08 16.10 13.54
N LEU A 136 17.61 14.89 13.43
CA LEU A 136 17.92 14.01 14.55
C LEU A 136 19.43 13.95 14.88
N VAL A 137 20.28 14.46 14.01
CA VAL A 137 21.74 14.60 14.17
C VAL A 137 22.08 16.03 14.51
#